data_1aeab9769195ace30e7d6c7e1d4127fa
#
_entry.id   1aeab9769195ace30e7d6c7e1d4127fa
#
_cell.length_a   1.000
_cell.length_b   1.000
_cell.length_c   1.000
_cell.angle_alpha   90.00
_cell.angle_beta   90.00
_cell.angle_gamma   90.00
#
_symmetry.space_group_name_H-M   'P 1'
#
loop_
_entity.id
_entity.type
_entity.pdbx_description
1 polymer ?
#
loop_
_entity_poly.entity_id
_entity_poly.type
_entity_poly.pdbx_seq_one_letter_code
_entity_poly.pdbx_strand_id
1 'polypeptide(L)'
;GADNEVQFGQPPSIPFLSFTPLLFGTGFWFADVMGDSIVAEKAKLEPESSRGQLQSTCYACRFFGLMLAAPLGTVIYSSYGPRAVVILMSVLPALIVPLVYALKETKNLPVASTRDQCSEIWNTVCSRAVWQPMGFVYLYNVLQVGNAAWKQFLKTVLGFTSNQLNTLLIVAYVLLWVGIMAYKKFFIKWSWRTVYIA
;
A
#
# COMPACT_ATOMS: atom_id res chain seq x y z
N GLY A 1 -41.32 -7.30 -4.45
CA GLY A 1 -40.15 -6.54 -4.60
C GLY A 1 -39.72 -6.63 -6.04
N ALA A 2 -39.72 -5.51 -6.80
CA ALA A 2 -39.30 -5.47 -8.18
C ALA A 2 -37.78 -5.65 -8.20
N ASP A 3 -37.32 -6.72 -8.80
CA ASP A 3 -35.96 -6.96 -9.16
C ASP A 3 -35.56 -5.89 -10.19
N ASN A 4 -34.94 -4.82 -9.73
CA ASN A 4 -34.17 -3.92 -10.59
C ASN A 4 -32.92 -4.68 -11.03
N GLU A 5 -33.08 -5.59 -11.98
CA GLU A 5 -31.97 -6.08 -12.78
C GLU A 5 -31.39 -4.87 -13.51
N VAL A 6 -30.33 -4.34 -12.95
CA VAL A 6 -29.48 -3.40 -13.68
C VAL A 6 -28.96 -4.18 -14.88
N GLN A 7 -29.53 -3.91 -16.07
CA GLN A 7 -29.01 -4.42 -17.34
C GLN A 7 -27.58 -3.87 -17.49
N PHE A 8 -26.63 -4.60 -16.96
CA PHE A 8 -25.23 -4.45 -17.36
C PHE A 8 -25.19 -4.84 -18.85
N GLY A 9 -24.68 -3.96 -19.67
CA GLY A 9 -24.36 -4.29 -21.06
C GLY A 9 -23.54 -5.58 -21.13
N GLN A 10 -23.36 -6.13 -22.32
CA GLN A 10 -22.67 -7.41 -22.52
C GLN A 10 -21.46 -7.56 -21.57
N PRO A 11 -21.32 -8.70 -20.89
CA PRO A 11 -20.22 -8.91 -19.95
C PRO A 11 -18.89 -8.66 -20.68
N PRO A 12 -17.96 -7.91 -20.06
CA PRO A 12 -16.68 -7.61 -20.69
C PRO A 12 -15.94 -8.92 -21.00
N SER A 13 -15.23 -8.94 -22.11
CA SER A 13 -14.47 -10.12 -22.53
C SER A 13 -13.43 -10.51 -21.47
N ILE A 14 -13.16 -11.83 -21.33
CA ILE A 14 -12.17 -12.34 -20.36
C ILE A 14 -10.80 -11.66 -20.51
N PRO A 15 -10.26 -11.45 -21.74
CA PRO A 15 -9.00 -10.71 -21.90
C PRO A 15 -9.05 -9.29 -21.33
N PHE A 16 -10.15 -8.57 -21.53
CA PHE A 16 -10.32 -7.21 -20.99
C PHE A 16 -10.36 -7.23 -19.47
N LEU A 17 -11.09 -8.18 -18.86
CA LEU A 17 -11.15 -8.34 -17.42
C LEU A 17 -9.80 -8.72 -16.78
N SER A 18 -8.94 -9.42 -17.54
CA SER A 18 -7.60 -9.79 -17.08
C SER A 18 -6.60 -8.64 -17.23
N PHE A 19 -6.66 -7.93 -18.34
CA PHE A 19 -5.72 -6.87 -18.68
C PHE A 19 -5.93 -5.60 -17.82
N THR A 20 -7.18 -5.25 -17.55
CA THR A 20 -7.49 -4.02 -16.81
C THR A 20 -6.94 -4.04 -15.36
N PRO A 21 -7.14 -5.10 -14.54
CA PRO A 21 -6.54 -5.18 -13.22
C PRO A 21 -5.01 -5.26 -13.25
N LEU A 22 -4.43 -5.91 -14.27
CA LEU A 22 -2.98 -5.96 -14.45
C LEU A 22 -2.41 -4.56 -14.68
N LEU A 23 -3.02 -3.80 -15.60
CA LEU A 23 -2.60 -2.43 -15.89
C LEU A 23 -2.75 -1.50 -14.67
N PHE A 24 -3.90 -1.61 -13.99
CA PHE A 24 -4.15 -0.86 -12.76
C PHE A 24 -3.14 -1.21 -11.66
N GLY A 25 -2.92 -2.51 -11.43
CA GLY A 25 -1.97 -2.98 -10.43
C GLY A 25 -0.54 -2.52 -10.74
N THR A 26 -0.13 -2.61 -11.99
CA THR A 26 1.20 -2.13 -12.43
C THR A 26 1.35 -0.65 -12.15
N GLY A 27 0.40 0.19 -12.55
CA GLY A 27 0.44 1.63 -12.30
C GLY A 27 0.45 1.98 -10.81
N PHE A 28 -0.35 1.26 -10.02
CA PHE A 28 -0.39 1.44 -8.57
C PHE A 28 0.95 1.11 -7.91
N TRP A 29 1.56 -0.03 -8.25
CA TRP A 29 2.87 -0.42 -7.70
C TRP A 29 3.99 0.51 -8.13
N PHE A 30 3.97 1.01 -9.38
CA PHE A 30 4.93 2.02 -9.83
C PHE A 30 4.82 3.30 -9.00
N ALA A 31 3.63 3.81 -8.80
CA ALA A 31 3.40 5.01 -7.98
C ALA A 31 3.86 4.81 -6.52
N ASP A 32 3.61 3.63 -5.96
CA ASP A 32 4.03 3.25 -4.60
C ASP A 32 5.54 3.24 -4.45
N VAL A 33 6.25 2.56 -5.36
CA VAL A 33 7.73 2.47 -5.36
C VAL A 33 8.36 3.85 -5.56
N MET A 34 7.81 4.68 -6.45
CA MET A 34 8.30 6.05 -6.67
C MET A 34 8.11 6.91 -5.42
N GLY A 35 6.95 6.82 -4.76
CA GLY A 35 6.69 7.51 -3.50
C GLY A 35 7.67 7.08 -2.39
N ASP A 36 7.85 5.79 -2.21
CA ASP A 36 8.79 5.25 -1.23
C ASP A 36 10.24 5.65 -1.53
N SER A 37 10.63 5.74 -2.80
CA SER A 37 11.96 6.20 -3.23
C SER A 37 12.22 7.64 -2.84
N ILE A 38 11.24 8.54 -3.05
CA ILE A 38 11.34 9.95 -2.65
C ILE A 38 11.47 10.06 -1.13
N VAL A 39 10.66 9.30 -0.39
CA VAL A 39 10.73 9.27 1.07
C VAL A 39 12.09 8.78 1.55
N ALA A 40 12.63 7.72 0.95
CA ALA A 40 13.93 7.16 1.29
C ALA A 40 15.09 8.16 0.99
N GLU A 41 15.00 8.89 -0.13
CA GLU A 41 15.97 9.94 -0.45
C GLU A 41 15.97 11.06 0.60
N LYS A 42 14.78 11.53 0.98
CA LYS A 42 14.66 12.60 1.99
C LYS A 42 15.02 12.11 3.40
N ALA A 43 14.73 10.86 3.72
CA ALA A 43 15.10 10.26 5.00
C ALA A 43 16.61 10.17 5.23
N LYS A 44 17.44 10.14 4.15
CA LYS A 44 18.89 10.21 4.26
C LYS A 44 19.40 11.55 4.82
N LEU A 45 18.59 12.61 4.68
CA LEU A 45 18.91 13.95 5.17
C LEU A 45 18.49 14.17 6.61
N GLU A 46 17.81 13.20 7.24
CA GLU A 46 17.39 13.30 8.63
C GLU A 46 18.60 13.21 9.58
N PRO A 47 18.63 14.03 10.64
CA PRO A 47 19.62 13.90 11.71
C PRO A 47 19.54 12.50 12.35
N GLU A 48 20.67 11.99 12.86
CA GLU A 48 20.71 10.65 13.51
C GLU A 48 19.72 10.52 14.67
N SER A 49 19.45 11.60 15.39
CA SER A 49 18.52 11.64 16.52
C SER A 49 17.05 11.43 16.11
N SER A 50 16.70 11.71 14.85
CA SER A 50 15.34 11.63 14.29
C SER A 50 15.23 10.64 13.13
N ARG A 51 16.26 9.83 12.90
CA ARG A 51 16.31 8.88 11.79
C ARG A 51 15.09 7.93 11.82
N GLY A 52 14.39 7.85 10.70
CA GLY A 52 13.19 7.03 10.53
C GLY A 52 11.87 7.73 10.89
N GLN A 53 11.91 8.98 11.36
CA GLN A 53 10.67 9.72 11.65
C GLN A 53 9.87 10.05 10.40
N LEU A 54 10.54 10.44 9.31
CA LEU A 54 9.88 10.75 8.05
C LEU A 54 9.15 9.51 7.51
N GLN A 55 9.85 8.39 7.44
CA GLN A 55 9.29 7.14 6.95
C GLN A 55 8.10 6.67 7.80
N SER A 56 8.25 6.66 9.14
CA SER A 56 7.15 6.29 10.03
C SER A 56 5.96 7.24 9.94
N THR A 57 6.20 8.53 9.67
CA THR A 57 5.13 9.51 9.46
C THR A 57 4.39 9.24 8.16
N CYS A 58 5.10 8.94 7.07
CA CYS A 58 4.49 8.58 5.79
C CYS A 58 3.62 7.32 5.92
N TYR A 59 4.11 6.29 6.60
CA TYR A 59 3.30 5.10 6.89
C TYR A 59 2.09 5.41 7.77
N ALA A 60 2.24 6.24 8.81
CA ALA A 60 1.11 6.66 9.64
C ALA A 60 0.03 7.38 8.83
N CYS A 61 0.40 8.29 7.92
CA CYS A 61 -0.53 8.96 7.01
C CYS A 61 -1.20 7.97 6.05
N ARG A 62 -0.45 7.02 5.50
CA ARG A 62 -0.97 5.98 4.60
C ARG A 62 -2.03 5.12 5.29
N PHE A 63 -1.74 4.61 6.48
CA PHE A 63 -2.69 3.77 7.21
C PHE A 63 -3.86 4.56 7.79
N PHE A 64 -3.66 5.84 8.12
CA PHE A 64 -4.76 6.73 8.44
C PHE A 64 -5.72 6.90 7.25
N GLY A 65 -5.17 7.08 6.04
CA GLY A 65 -5.96 7.10 4.82
C GLY A 65 -6.77 5.82 4.60
N LEU A 66 -6.16 4.64 4.80
CA LEU A 66 -6.85 3.34 4.71
C LEU A 66 -7.95 3.18 5.77
N MET A 67 -7.70 3.66 7.00
CA MET A 67 -8.69 3.65 8.08
C MET A 67 -9.92 4.48 7.73
N LEU A 68 -9.75 5.61 7.04
CA LEU A 68 -10.87 6.43 6.56
C LEU A 68 -11.53 5.86 5.30
N ALA A 69 -10.74 5.32 4.38
CA ALA A 69 -11.23 4.81 3.10
C ALA A 69 -12.15 3.59 3.27
N ALA A 70 -11.90 2.73 4.25
CA ALA A 70 -12.68 1.52 4.45
C ALA A 70 -14.18 1.80 4.79
N PRO A 71 -14.51 2.60 5.83
CA PRO A 71 -15.89 2.94 6.13
C PRO A 71 -16.52 3.82 5.04
N LEU A 72 -15.76 4.78 4.48
CA LEU A 72 -16.25 5.65 3.42
C LEU A 72 -16.63 4.84 2.17
N GLY A 73 -15.78 3.91 1.76
CA GLY A 73 -16.05 3.01 0.65
C GLY A 73 -17.30 2.14 0.90
N THR A 74 -17.49 1.67 2.12
CA THR A 74 -18.69 0.89 2.50
C THR A 74 -19.96 1.74 2.40
N VAL A 75 -19.95 2.97 2.91
CA VAL A 75 -21.08 3.89 2.83
C VAL A 75 -21.40 4.25 1.39
N ILE A 76 -20.40 4.59 0.59
CA ILE A 76 -20.59 4.92 -0.83
C ILE A 76 -21.14 3.72 -1.60
N TYR A 77 -20.60 2.53 -1.35
CA TYR A 77 -21.07 1.31 -1.99
C TYR A 77 -22.54 1.02 -1.65
N SER A 78 -22.92 1.17 -0.38
CA SER A 78 -24.30 0.89 0.06
C SER A 78 -25.31 1.95 -0.42
N SER A 79 -24.89 3.22 -0.56
CA SER A 79 -25.77 4.33 -0.95
C SER A 79 -25.87 4.54 -2.46
N TYR A 80 -24.77 4.37 -3.19
CA TYR A 80 -24.68 4.71 -4.61
C TYR A 80 -24.27 3.52 -5.50
N GLY A 81 -24.02 2.35 -4.90
CA GLY A 81 -23.66 1.13 -5.61
C GLY A 81 -22.18 1.07 -6.06
N PRO A 82 -21.78 -0.04 -6.70
CA PRO A 82 -20.37 -0.31 -7.06
C PRO A 82 -19.81 0.69 -8.06
N ARG A 83 -20.65 1.23 -8.95
CA ARG A 83 -20.22 2.19 -9.99
C ARG A 83 -19.65 3.48 -9.40
N ALA A 84 -20.26 3.98 -8.32
CA ALA A 84 -19.78 5.19 -7.65
C ALA A 84 -18.40 4.98 -7.00
N VAL A 85 -18.16 3.79 -6.44
CA VAL A 85 -16.85 3.44 -5.87
C VAL A 85 -15.76 3.43 -6.96
N VAL A 86 -16.04 2.84 -8.12
CA VAL A 86 -15.09 2.80 -9.25
C VAL A 86 -14.78 4.20 -9.77
N ILE A 87 -15.79 5.06 -9.90
CA ILE A 87 -15.60 6.46 -10.29
C ILE A 87 -14.72 7.19 -9.28
N LEU A 88 -15.01 7.04 -7.99
CA LEU A 88 -14.20 7.65 -6.94
C LEU A 88 -12.74 7.19 -6.98
N MET A 89 -12.52 5.88 -7.15
CA MET A 89 -11.18 5.30 -7.28
C MET A 89 -10.42 5.81 -8.52
N SER A 90 -11.11 6.29 -9.54
CA SER A 90 -10.51 6.90 -10.74
C SER A 90 -10.22 8.38 -10.55
N VAL A 91 -11.12 9.10 -9.90
CA VAL A 91 -11.02 10.56 -9.71
C VAL A 91 -9.97 10.92 -8.67
N LEU A 92 -9.89 10.20 -7.55
CA LEU A 92 -8.95 10.52 -6.47
C LEU A 92 -7.48 10.51 -6.93
N PRO A 93 -6.97 9.50 -7.66
CA PRO A 93 -5.62 9.55 -8.21
C PRO A 93 -5.41 10.68 -9.21
N ALA A 94 -6.43 11.00 -10.03
CA ALA A 94 -6.35 12.09 -10.99
C ALA A 94 -6.15 13.46 -10.30
N LEU A 95 -6.70 13.66 -9.10
CA LEU A 95 -6.50 14.87 -8.30
C LEU A 95 -5.05 15.01 -7.77
N ILE A 96 -4.28 13.93 -7.74
CA ILE A 96 -2.87 13.97 -7.32
C ILE A 96 -1.97 14.48 -8.45
N VAL A 97 -2.36 14.31 -9.72
CA VAL A 97 -1.56 14.69 -10.88
C VAL A 97 -1.09 16.16 -10.83
N PRO A 98 -1.94 17.17 -10.51
CA PRO A 98 -1.47 18.54 -10.36
C PRO A 98 -0.41 18.73 -9.27
N LEU A 99 -0.50 17.95 -8.18
CA LEU A 99 0.47 18.01 -7.08
C LEU A 99 1.85 17.50 -7.49
N VAL A 100 1.91 16.55 -8.44
CA VAL A 100 3.17 16.05 -8.98
C VAL A 100 3.96 17.17 -9.68
N TYR A 101 3.29 18.09 -10.37
CA TYR A 101 3.93 19.25 -10.99
C TYR A 101 4.50 20.26 -9.97
N ALA A 102 3.98 20.23 -8.73
CA ALA A 102 4.50 21.06 -7.65
C ALA A 102 5.74 20.46 -6.95
N LEU A 103 6.07 19.20 -7.21
CA LEU A 103 7.27 18.56 -6.69
C LEU A 103 8.53 19.21 -7.29
N LYS A 104 9.37 19.74 -6.41
CA LYS A 104 10.67 20.28 -6.82
C LYS A 104 11.67 19.13 -6.94
N GLU A 105 11.94 18.74 -8.16
CA GLU A 105 13.03 17.80 -8.46
C GLU A 105 14.36 18.54 -8.55
N THR A 106 15.42 17.90 -8.09
CA THR A 106 16.78 18.41 -8.27
C THR A 106 17.17 18.21 -9.74
N LYS A 107 16.99 19.26 -10.53
CA LYS A 107 17.39 19.27 -11.95
C LYS A 107 18.93 19.22 -11.99
N ASN A 108 19.50 18.40 -12.88
CA ASN A 108 20.93 18.28 -13.18
C ASN A 108 21.71 17.23 -12.37
N LEU A 109 21.10 16.14 -11.98
CA LEU A 109 21.88 14.96 -11.63
C LEU A 109 22.47 14.38 -12.94
N PRO A 110 23.79 14.09 -12.99
CA PRO A 110 24.37 13.42 -14.15
C PRO A 110 23.64 12.05 -14.30
N VAL A 111 23.00 11.86 -15.45
CA VAL A 111 22.34 10.60 -15.76
C VAL A 111 23.43 9.58 -16.07
N ALA A 112 23.72 8.68 -15.13
CA ALA A 112 24.62 7.57 -15.38
C ALA A 112 24.05 6.66 -16.49
N SER A 113 24.95 6.02 -17.25
CA SER A 113 24.52 5.05 -18.26
C SER A 113 23.64 3.97 -17.62
N THR A 114 22.63 3.50 -18.34
CA THR A 114 21.73 2.43 -17.86
C THR A 114 22.52 1.18 -17.43
N ARG A 115 23.62 0.90 -18.11
CA ARG A 115 24.51 -0.23 -17.78
C ARG A 115 25.21 -0.02 -16.44
N ASP A 116 25.67 1.18 -16.18
CA ASP A 116 26.36 1.52 -14.92
C ASP A 116 25.37 1.48 -13.77
N GLN A 117 24.14 2.02 -13.97
CA GLN A 117 23.08 1.93 -12.99
C GLN A 117 22.72 0.47 -12.66
N CYS A 118 22.56 -0.39 -13.66
CA CYS A 118 22.29 -1.81 -13.43
C CYS A 118 23.43 -2.50 -12.69
N SER A 119 24.68 -2.15 -12.99
CA SER A 119 25.84 -2.68 -12.29
C SER A 119 25.90 -2.25 -10.83
N GLU A 120 25.63 -0.98 -10.54
CA GLU A 120 25.57 -0.45 -9.18
C GLU A 120 24.43 -1.08 -8.37
N ILE A 121 23.24 -1.23 -8.98
CA ILE A 121 22.11 -1.92 -8.35
C ILE A 121 22.48 -3.36 -8.02
N TRP A 122 23.10 -4.08 -8.96
CA TRP A 122 23.52 -5.47 -8.76
C TRP A 122 24.54 -5.59 -7.62
N ASN A 123 25.57 -4.76 -7.61
CA ASN A 123 26.57 -4.74 -6.55
C ASN A 123 25.97 -4.40 -5.18
N THR A 124 25.00 -3.50 -5.16
CA THR A 124 24.27 -3.11 -3.94
C THR A 124 23.43 -4.28 -3.42
N VAL A 125 22.68 -4.95 -4.28
CA VAL A 125 21.84 -6.11 -3.91
C VAL A 125 22.70 -7.28 -3.42
N CYS A 126 23.87 -7.51 -4.04
CA CYS A 126 24.79 -8.56 -3.63
C CYS A 126 25.53 -8.24 -2.32
N SER A 127 25.50 -7.00 -1.85
CA SER A 127 26.14 -6.65 -0.58
C SER A 127 25.45 -7.31 0.61
N ARG A 128 26.22 -7.82 1.57
CA ARG A 128 25.69 -8.50 2.75
C ARG A 128 24.76 -7.61 3.58
N ALA A 129 25.05 -6.33 3.63
CA ALA A 129 24.27 -5.33 4.35
C ALA A 129 22.85 -5.16 3.77
N VAL A 130 22.64 -5.50 2.51
CA VAL A 130 21.37 -5.34 1.82
C VAL A 130 20.63 -6.67 1.69
N TRP A 131 21.28 -7.73 1.19
CA TRP A 131 20.57 -8.98 0.93
C TRP A 131 20.08 -9.69 2.22
N GLN A 132 20.82 -9.56 3.35
CA GLN A 132 20.39 -10.17 4.62
C GLN A 132 19.07 -9.61 5.14
N PRO A 133 18.90 -8.29 5.35
CA PRO A 133 17.62 -7.74 5.78
C PRO A 133 16.52 -7.92 4.71
N MET A 134 16.85 -7.82 3.42
CA MET A 134 15.88 -8.08 2.35
C MET A 134 15.39 -9.54 2.37
N GLY A 135 16.29 -10.50 2.52
CA GLY A 135 15.95 -11.92 2.63
C GLY A 135 15.07 -12.20 3.85
N PHE A 136 15.36 -11.59 4.99
CA PHE A 136 14.54 -11.69 6.19
C PHE A 136 13.13 -11.13 5.96
N VAL A 137 13.01 -9.92 5.43
CA VAL A 137 11.73 -9.28 5.14
C VAL A 137 10.94 -10.09 4.10
N TYR A 138 11.61 -10.61 3.07
CA TYR A 138 10.99 -11.47 2.07
C TYR A 138 10.40 -12.74 2.69
N LEU A 139 11.19 -13.47 3.48
CA LEU A 139 10.74 -14.69 4.17
C LEU A 139 9.59 -14.39 5.14
N TYR A 140 9.70 -13.32 5.91
CA TYR A 140 8.65 -12.88 6.81
C TYR A 140 7.33 -12.62 6.09
N ASN A 141 7.35 -11.91 4.95
CA ASN A 141 6.16 -11.64 4.15
C ASN A 141 5.61 -12.90 3.45
N VAL A 142 6.48 -13.80 3.00
CA VAL A 142 6.05 -15.08 2.40
C VAL A 142 5.34 -15.95 3.43
N LEU A 143 5.80 -15.95 4.68
CA LEU A 143 5.16 -16.70 5.76
C LEU A 143 3.83 -16.06 6.23
N GLN A 144 3.66 -14.75 6.03
CA GLN A 144 2.40 -14.04 6.28
C GLN A 144 1.39 -14.21 5.12
N VAL A 145 1.16 -15.41 4.65
CA VAL A 145 0.25 -15.66 3.53
C VAL A 145 -1.14 -15.13 3.84
N GLY A 146 -1.46 -13.96 3.30
CA GLY A 146 -2.81 -13.42 3.26
C GLY A 146 -3.70 -14.30 2.37
N ASN A 147 -4.24 -15.37 2.95
CA ASN A 147 -4.91 -16.39 2.19
C ASN A 147 -6.34 -15.94 1.81
N ALA A 148 -6.62 -15.77 0.51
CA ALA A 148 -7.98 -15.55 0.02
C ALA A 148 -8.95 -16.67 0.48
N ALA A 149 -8.46 -17.90 0.67
CA ALA A 149 -9.21 -19.01 1.23
C ALA A 149 -9.67 -18.73 2.67
N TRP A 150 -8.92 -17.99 3.48
CA TRP A 150 -9.34 -17.58 4.82
C TRP A 150 -10.60 -16.71 4.78
N LYS A 151 -10.64 -15.74 3.88
CA LYS A 151 -11.82 -14.88 3.67
C LYS A 151 -13.03 -15.69 3.23
N GLN A 152 -12.82 -16.65 2.35
CA GLN A 152 -13.87 -17.55 1.89
C GLN A 152 -14.34 -18.48 3.02
N PHE A 153 -13.42 -19.04 3.81
CA PHE A 153 -13.76 -19.84 5.00
C PHE A 153 -14.61 -19.07 5.99
N LEU A 154 -14.26 -17.81 6.30
CA LEU A 154 -15.05 -16.97 7.18
C LEU A 154 -16.49 -16.76 6.65
N LYS A 155 -16.64 -16.61 5.33
CA LYS A 155 -17.96 -16.43 4.71
C LYS A 155 -18.78 -17.72 4.64
N THR A 156 -18.17 -18.81 4.19
CA THR A 156 -18.91 -20.04 3.84
C THR A 156 -19.08 -20.99 5.02
N VAL A 157 -18.08 -21.08 5.89
CA VAL A 157 -18.12 -22.03 7.02
C VAL A 157 -18.59 -21.34 8.30
N LEU A 158 -18.09 -20.14 8.61
CA LEU A 158 -18.46 -19.41 9.82
C LEU A 158 -19.65 -18.47 9.63
N GLY A 159 -20.16 -18.33 8.40
CA GLY A 159 -21.36 -17.52 8.11
C GLY A 159 -21.19 -16.01 8.31
N PHE A 160 -19.96 -15.51 8.28
CA PHE A 160 -19.72 -14.07 8.43
C PHE A 160 -20.33 -13.28 7.27
N THR A 161 -21.10 -12.27 7.60
CA THR A 161 -21.65 -11.34 6.62
C THR A 161 -20.55 -10.41 6.09
N SER A 162 -20.76 -9.84 4.90
CA SER A 162 -19.84 -8.86 4.32
C SER A 162 -19.61 -7.65 5.23
N ASN A 163 -20.65 -7.20 5.95
CA ASN A 163 -20.56 -6.09 6.89
C ASN A 163 -19.67 -6.43 8.10
N GLN A 164 -19.79 -7.64 8.65
CA GLN A 164 -18.93 -8.09 9.74
C GLN A 164 -17.46 -8.17 9.31
N LEU A 165 -17.18 -8.67 8.10
CA LEU A 165 -15.81 -8.70 7.56
C LEU A 165 -15.24 -7.29 7.34
N ASN A 166 -16.06 -6.36 6.87
CA ASN A 166 -15.64 -4.96 6.73
C ASN A 166 -15.38 -4.30 8.08
N THR A 167 -16.20 -4.59 9.09
CA THR A 167 -15.97 -4.10 10.46
C THR A 167 -14.67 -4.62 11.03
N LEU A 168 -14.37 -5.92 10.86
CA LEU A 168 -13.08 -6.50 11.27
C LEU A 168 -11.90 -5.82 10.55
N LEU A 169 -12.05 -5.51 9.27
CA LEU A 169 -11.03 -4.81 8.49
C LEU A 169 -10.78 -3.39 9.02
N ILE A 170 -11.84 -2.65 9.35
CA ILE A 170 -11.74 -1.31 9.94
C ILE A 170 -11.00 -1.39 11.28
N VAL A 171 -11.38 -2.33 12.16
CA VAL A 171 -10.69 -2.54 13.44
C VAL A 171 -9.22 -2.88 13.24
N ALA A 172 -8.90 -3.74 12.26
CA ALA A 172 -7.53 -4.07 11.92
C ALA A 172 -6.70 -2.84 11.49
N TYR A 173 -7.26 -1.95 10.66
CA TYR A 173 -6.58 -0.72 10.25
C TYR A 173 -6.41 0.27 11.40
N VAL A 174 -7.38 0.39 12.30
CA VAL A 174 -7.24 1.21 13.52
C VAL A 174 -6.11 0.69 14.40
N LEU A 175 -6.08 -0.62 14.66
CA LEU A 175 -5.01 -1.24 15.46
C LEU A 175 -3.64 -1.09 14.80
N LEU A 176 -3.57 -1.23 13.48
CA LEU A 176 -2.35 -1.03 12.72
C LEU A 176 -1.84 0.41 12.86
N TRP A 177 -2.73 1.39 12.70
CA TRP A 177 -2.37 2.80 12.87
C TRP A 177 -1.89 3.10 14.30
N VAL A 178 -2.63 2.61 15.31
CA VAL A 178 -2.22 2.73 16.73
C VAL A 178 -0.87 2.07 16.96
N GLY A 179 -0.62 0.89 16.38
CA GLY A 179 0.67 0.21 16.47
C GLY A 179 1.82 1.04 15.89
N ILE A 180 1.62 1.70 14.74
CA ILE A 180 2.63 2.57 14.14
C ILE A 180 2.89 3.81 15.02
N MET A 181 1.85 4.41 15.58
CA MET A 181 2.00 5.55 16.49
C MET A 181 2.71 5.15 17.79
N ALA A 182 2.41 3.97 18.33
CA ALA A 182 3.11 3.41 19.48
C ALA A 182 4.58 3.13 19.17
N TYR A 183 4.87 2.51 18.01
CA TYR A 183 6.24 2.31 17.54
C TYR A 183 7.01 3.61 17.46
N LYS A 184 6.44 4.62 16.79
CA LYS A 184 7.05 5.95 16.64
C LYS A 184 7.35 6.61 17.99
N LYS A 185 6.45 6.46 18.97
CA LYS A 185 6.59 7.12 20.28
C LYS A 185 7.53 6.37 21.23
N PHE A 186 7.47 5.05 21.25
CA PHE A 186 8.13 4.26 22.30
C PHE A 186 9.31 3.42 21.79
N PHE A 187 9.23 2.90 20.56
CA PHE A 187 10.13 1.85 20.08
C PHE A 187 11.13 2.31 19.02
N ILE A 188 11.03 3.54 18.50
CA ILE A 188 11.88 4.03 17.41
C ILE A 188 13.38 3.99 17.74
N LYS A 189 13.76 4.04 19.03
CA LYS A 189 15.15 3.97 19.51
C LYS A 189 15.60 2.56 19.85
N TRP A 190 14.72 1.57 19.79
CA TRP A 190 15.04 0.19 20.14
C TRP A 190 15.76 -0.49 18.99
N SER A 191 16.52 -1.56 19.32
CA SER A 191 17.16 -2.35 18.28
C SER A 191 16.11 -3.15 17.49
N TRP A 192 16.34 -3.36 16.22
CA TRP A 192 15.47 -4.14 15.34
C TRP A 192 15.18 -5.53 15.90
N ARG A 193 16.22 -6.20 16.45
CA ARG A 193 16.08 -7.52 17.04
C ARG A 193 15.11 -7.52 18.20
N THR A 194 15.21 -6.54 19.08
CA THR A 194 14.33 -6.42 20.25
C THR A 194 12.87 -6.21 19.81
N VAL A 195 12.64 -5.37 18.79
CA VAL A 195 11.29 -5.09 18.29
C VAL A 195 10.66 -6.31 17.61
N TYR A 196 11.45 -7.16 16.94
CA TYR A 196 10.90 -8.36 16.29
C TYR A 196 10.71 -9.55 17.23
N ILE A 197 11.34 -9.54 18.40
CA ILE A 197 11.23 -10.61 19.41
C ILE A 197 10.13 -10.31 20.44
N ALA A 198 9.82 -9.03 20.67
CA ALA A 198 8.77 -8.59 21.59
C ALA A 198 7.37 -8.76 21.02
#